data_ef1482c79ae89c92ee6a35496b3898c9
#
_entry.id   ef1482c79ae89c92ee6a35496b3898c9
#
_cell.length_a   1.000
_cell.length_b   1.000
_cell.length_c   1.000
_cell.angle_alpha   90.00
_cell.angle_beta   90.00
_cell.angle_gamma   90.00
#
_symmetry.space_group_name_H-M   'P 1'
#
loop_
_entity.id
_entity.type
_entity.pdbx_description
1 polymer ?
#
loop_
_entity_poly.entity_id
_entity_poly.type
_entity_poly.pdbx_seq_one_letter_code
_entity_poly.pdbx_strand_id
1 'polypeptide(L)'
;MPEKVIELSHISVFFNQDGQTLKAVNDVSLDVEKGDIYGVVGYSGAGKSTLVRVINLLQRPTAGKVVVNGETLFEKTDQSTAIIEAKKLRPKRREIGMIFQHFNLLDEKTVIQNVEFALKHRKLKEKQITAKAQELLELVGLGDRGQAYPAQLSGGQQQRVAIARALANDPEILISDEATSALDPKNTVQILELLKRLNRELNLTVVLITHEMDAVKRIANKVAVMSEGQIVERGTLLDIFTNAQFPLTKKLVGTESDSQKAMAILKNDHAFDNQADQSILHLTYRGSSISEPVTTKLYEDFSVETSIVYGNVDVLRDTPVGTLFVIMTGAKNGRQQAIQYLKAHDVTVTEVGLEAVKND
;
A
#
# COMPACT_ATOMS: atom_id res chain seq x y z
N MET A 1 -1.78 -21.50 10.00
CA MET A 1 -1.20 -20.49 9.08
C MET A 1 -2.36 -19.69 8.54
N PRO A 2 -2.24 -18.37 8.33
CA PRO A 2 -3.30 -17.60 7.71
C PRO A 2 -3.62 -18.13 6.31
N GLU A 3 -4.89 -18.04 5.91
CA GLU A 3 -5.40 -18.55 4.63
C GLU A 3 -4.93 -17.63 3.50
N LYS A 4 -4.15 -18.17 2.53
CA LYS A 4 -3.75 -17.43 1.34
C LYS A 4 -4.88 -17.46 0.31
N VAL A 5 -5.31 -16.30 -0.16
CA VAL A 5 -6.35 -16.16 -1.20
C VAL A 5 -5.77 -15.82 -2.57
N ILE A 6 -4.54 -15.30 -2.62
CA ILE A 6 -3.79 -15.08 -3.86
C ILE A 6 -2.38 -15.63 -3.66
N GLU A 7 -1.93 -16.49 -4.57
CA GLU A 7 -0.56 -16.98 -4.63
C GLU A 7 -0.04 -16.82 -6.07
N LEU A 8 0.93 -15.96 -6.22
CA LEU A 8 1.67 -15.76 -7.46
C LEU A 8 3.06 -16.35 -7.28
N SER A 9 3.46 -17.29 -8.12
CA SER A 9 4.76 -17.92 -8.03
C SER A 9 5.52 -17.78 -9.34
N HIS A 10 6.69 -17.15 -9.30
CA HIS A 10 7.60 -16.96 -10.44
C HIS A 10 6.91 -16.35 -11.67
N ILE A 11 6.04 -15.36 -11.46
CA ILE A 11 5.28 -14.72 -12.52
C ILE A 11 6.19 -13.86 -13.39
N SER A 12 6.13 -14.12 -14.69
CA SER A 12 6.74 -13.27 -15.71
C SER A 12 5.71 -12.86 -16.76
N VAL A 13 5.78 -11.60 -17.18
CA VAL A 13 4.96 -11.06 -18.27
C VAL A 13 5.86 -10.26 -19.20
N PHE A 14 6.03 -10.78 -20.41
CA PHE A 14 6.85 -10.17 -21.45
C PHE A 14 5.98 -9.73 -22.62
N PHE A 15 6.25 -8.55 -23.14
CA PHE A 15 5.63 -8.01 -24.34
C PHE A 15 6.69 -7.88 -25.43
N ASN A 16 6.37 -8.29 -26.65
CA ASN A 16 7.20 -8.02 -27.82
C ASN A 16 6.70 -6.76 -28.50
N GLN A 17 7.51 -5.71 -28.52
CA GLN A 17 7.20 -4.43 -29.13
C GLN A 17 8.38 -4.04 -30.03
N ASP A 18 8.13 -3.86 -31.31
CA ASP A 18 9.14 -3.43 -32.32
C ASP A 18 10.44 -4.27 -32.31
N GLY A 19 10.31 -5.59 -32.10
CA GLY A 19 11.45 -6.51 -32.06
C GLY A 19 12.24 -6.51 -30.74
N GLN A 20 11.81 -5.72 -29.76
CA GLN A 20 12.37 -5.70 -28.42
C GLN A 20 11.43 -6.39 -27.42
N THR A 21 12.00 -7.14 -26.49
CA THR A 21 11.24 -7.77 -25.39
C THR A 21 11.20 -6.85 -24.19
N LEU A 22 10.01 -6.29 -23.90
CA LEU A 22 9.75 -5.55 -22.66
C LEU A 22 9.35 -6.55 -21.55
N LYS A 23 10.15 -6.62 -20.51
CA LYS A 23 9.88 -7.43 -19.30
C LYS A 23 9.05 -6.61 -18.32
N ALA A 24 7.73 -6.57 -18.49
CA ALA A 24 6.85 -5.77 -17.64
C ALA A 24 6.70 -6.36 -16.22
N VAL A 25 6.81 -7.68 -16.09
CA VAL A 25 6.93 -8.40 -14.82
C VAL A 25 7.98 -9.49 -15.03
N ASN A 26 8.94 -9.61 -14.12
CA ASN A 26 10.08 -10.48 -14.25
C ASN A 26 10.32 -11.27 -12.96
N ASP A 27 9.92 -12.53 -12.94
CA ASP A 27 10.11 -13.49 -11.85
C ASP A 27 9.56 -13.00 -10.48
N VAL A 28 8.30 -12.56 -10.47
CA VAL A 28 7.64 -12.06 -9.27
C VAL A 28 6.89 -13.16 -8.54
N SER A 29 7.13 -13.28 -7.22
CA SER A 29 6.35 -14.13 -6.32
C SER A 29 5.70 -13.27 -5.22
N LEU A 30 4.39 -13.44 -5.02
CA LEU A 30 3.58 -12.67 -4.09
C LEU A 30 2.45 -13.50 -3.51
N ASP A 31 2.31 -13.47 -2.18
CA ASP A 31 1.18 -14.09 -1.47
C ASP A 31 0.35 -13.00 -0.79
N VAL A 32 -0.97 -13.12 -0.87
CA VAL A 32 -1.92 -12.24 -0.16
C VAL A 32 -2.82 -13.11 0.70
N GLU A 33 -2.91 -12.78 1.97
CA GLU A 33 -3.74 -13.48 2.94
C GLU A 33 -5.16 -12.91 2.99
N LYS A 34 -6.11 -13.73 3.40
CA LYS A 34 -7.51 -13.34 3.55
C LYS A 34 -7.66 -12.19 4.53
N GLY A 35 -8.42 -11.17 4.13
CA GLY A 35 -8.65 -9.97 4.93
C GLY A 35 -7.52 -8.94 4.89
N ASP A 36 -6.43 -9.20 4.17
CA ASP A 36 -5.39 -8.19 3.96
C ASP A 36 -5.91 -6.98 3.15
N ILE A 37 -5.38 -5.81 3.45
CA ILE A 37 -5.28 -4.70 2.50
C ILE A 37 -3.82 -4.65 2.08
N TYR A 38 -3.52 -5.25 0.94
CA TYR A 38 -2.15 -5.39 0.44
C TYR A 38 -1.82 -4.28 -0.55
N GLY A 39 -0.88 -3.40 -0.19
CA GLY A 39 -0.39 -2.34 -1.06
C GLY A 39 0.67 -2.84 -2.04
N VAL A 40 0.53 -2.52 -3.33
CA VAL A 40 1.57 -2.70 -4.35
C VAL A 40 1.97 -1.31 -4.84
N VAL A 41 3.18 -0.88 -4.48
CA VAL A 41 3.65 0.48 -4.74
C VAL A 41 4.88 0.51 -5.65
N GLY A 42 5.16 1.65 -6.24
CA GLY A 42 6.31 1.88 -7.12
C GLY A 42 6.02 2.98 -8.13
N TYR A 43 7.04 3.43 -8.84
CA TYR A 43 6.86 4.48 -9.86
C TYR A 43 5.99 4.01 -11.05
N SER A 44 5.54 4.97 -11.86
CA SER A 44 4.87 4.65 -13.12
C SER A 44 5.79 3.78 -14.00
N GLY A 45 5.21 2.77 -14.65
CA GLY A 45 6.00 1.82 -15.45
C GLY A 45 6.66 0.67 -14.67
N ALA A 46 6.59 0.62 -13.34
CA ALA A 46 7.20 -0.45 -12.53
C ALA A 46 6.57 -1.86 -12.74
N GLY A 47 5.46 -1.98 -13.49
CA GLY A 47 4.80 -3.25 -13.75
C GLY A 47 3.59 -3.56 -12.86
N LYS A 48 3.21 -2.67 -11.93
CA LYS A 48 2.15 -2.88 -10.93
C LYS A 48 0.81 -3.32 -11.54
N SER A 49 0.24 -2.52 -12.43
CA SER A 49 -1.04 -2.83 -13.08
C SER A 49 -0.98 -4.11 -13.93
N THR A 50 0.18 -4.40 -14.54
CA THR A 50 0.40 -5.67 -15.24
C THR A 50 0.35 -6.85 -14.27
N LEU A 51 1.04 -6.76 -13.14
CA LEU A 51 1.08 -7.82 -12.12
C LEU A 51 -0.32 -8.12 -11.57
N VAL A 52 -1.10 -7.10 -11.20
CA VAL A 52 -2.42 -7.36 -10.59
C VAL A 52 -3.45 -7.85 -11.58
N ARG A 53 -3.34 -7.48 -12.86
CA ARG A 53 -4.19 -8.03 -13.92
C ARG A 53 -3.89 -9.51 -14.22
N VAL A 54 -2.78 -10.03 -13.73
CA VAL A 54 -2.49 -11.48 -13.75
C VAL A 54 -3.39 -12.23 -12.76
N ILE A 55 -3.75 -11.66 -11.62
CA ILE A 55 -4.58 -12.30 -10.59
C ILE A 55 -5.91 -12.80 -11.17
N ASN A 56 -6.55 -12.01 -12.02
CA ASN A 56 -7.80 -12.37 -12.69
C ASN A 56 -7.63 -12.82 -14.15
N LEU A 57 -6.37 -13.05 -14.57
CA LEU A 57 -5.98 -13.41 -15.94
C LEU A 57 -6.52 -12.42 -17.01
N LEU A 58 -6.76 -11.15 -16.68
CA LEU A 58 -6.94 -10.11 -17.69
C LEU A 58 -5.63 -9.91 -18.47
N GLN A 59 -4.50 -10.07 -17.79
CA GLN A 59 -3.19 -10.23 -18.39
C GLN A 59 -2.73 -11.68 -18.18
N ARG A 60 -2.46 -12.41 -19.25
CA ARG A 60 -1.89 -13.76 -19.15
C ARG A 60 -0.40 -13.67 -18.89
N PRO A 61 0.13 -14.38 -17.88
CA PRO A 61 1.57 -14.45 -17.68
C PRO A 61 2.26 -15.25 -18.81
N THR A 62 3.52 -14.92 -19.03
CA THR A 62 4.40 -15.65 -19.95
C THR A 62 4.95 -16.92 -19.29
N ALA A 63 5.17 -16.89 -17.98
CA ALA A 63 5.61 -18.02 -17.15
C ALA A 63 5.12 -17.86 -15.71
N GLY A 64 5.20 -18.94 -14.93
CA GLY A 64 4.86 -18.99 -13.50
C GLY A 64 3.50 -19.62 -13.23
N LYS A 65 3.03 -19.45 -11.98
CA LYS A 65 1.78 -20.06 -11.48
C LYS A 65 0.92 -19.02 -10.78
N VAL A 66 -0.40 -19.05 -11.05
CA VAL A 66 -1.43 -18.21 -10.44
C VAL A 66 -2.45 -19.09 -9.75
N VAL A 67 -2.56 -18.95 -8.44
CA VAL A 67 -3.59 -19.60 -7.62
C VAL A 67 -4.45 -18.53 -6.97
N VAL A 68 -5.77 -18.66 -7.06
CA VAL A 68 -6.72 -17.77 -6.42
C VAL A 68 -7.78 -18.60 -5.71
N ASN A 69 -8.03 -18.32 -4.43
CA ASN A 69 -8.93 -19.06 -3.57
C ASN A 69 -8.67 -20.59 -3.65
N GLY A 70 -7.38 -20.98 -3.60
CA GLY A 70 -6.95 -22.38 -3.66
C GLY A 70 -7.09 -23.05 -5.04
N GLU A 71 -7.56 -22.35 -6.08
CA GLU A 71 -7.70 -22.90 -7.43
C GLU A 71 -6.60 -22.36 -8.35
N THR A 72 -5.92 -23.27 -9.06
CA THR A 72 -4.90 -22.90 -10.06
C THR A 72 -5.59 -22.36 -11.31
N LEU A 73 -5.42 -21.08 -11.58
CA LEU A 73 -5.96 -20.42 -12.78
C LEU A 73 -5.03 -20.53 -13.98
N PHE A 74 -3.73 -20.54 -13.71
CA PHE A 74 -2.67 -20.61 -14.72
C PHE A 74 -1.43 -21.26 -14.11
N GLU A 75 -0.78 -22.12 -14.89
CA GLU A 75 0.53 -22.66 -14.56
C GLU A 75 1.29 -22.92 -15.86
N LYS A 76 2.48 -22.38 -15.98
CA LYS A 76 3.38 -22.62 -17.12
C LYS A 76 4.78 -22.89 -16.60
N THR A 77 5.24 -24.09 -16.90
CA THR A 77 6.61 -24.57 -16.69
C THR A 77 7.28 -24.76 -18.04
N ASP A 78 8.56 -25.11 -18.05
CA ASP A 78 9.29 -25.44 -19.31
C ASP A 78 8.68 -26.64 -20.05
N GLN A 79 7.99 -27.52 -19.33
CA GLN A 79 7.46 -28.78 -19.87
C GLN A 79 5.96 -28.76 -20.18
N SER A 80 5.20 -27.86 -19.58
CA SER A 80 3.74 -27.86 -19.69
C SER A 80 3.13 -26.47 -19.53
N THR A 81 1.93 -26.31 -20.09
CA THR A 81 1.09 -25.13 -19.86
C THR A 81 -0.32 -25.59 -19.49
N ALA A 82 -0.77 -25.24 -18.29
CA ALA A 82 -2.12 -25.45 -17.82
C ALA A 82 -2.82 -24.08 -17.65
N ILE A 83 -3.97 -23.93 -18.29
CA ILE A 83 -4.80 -22.72 -18.18
C ILE A 83 -6.22 -23.15 -17.86
N ILE A 84 -6.84 -22.52 -16.89
CA ILE A 84 -8.25 -22.77 -16.56
C ILE A 84 -9.14 -22.59 -17.80
N GLU A 85 -10.09 -23.47 -17.99
CA GLU A 85 -11.03 -23.40 -19.10
C GLU A 85 -11.84 -22.10 -19.06
N ALA A 86 -12.10 -21.51 -20.23
CA ALA A 86 -12.83 -20.25 -20.34
C ALA A 86 -14.22 -20.27 -19.65
N LYS A 87 -14.89 -21.44 -19.64
CA LYS A 87 -16.18 -21.63 -18.95
C LYS A 87 -16.05 -21.49 -17.42
N LYS A 88 -14.93 -21.94 -16.85
CA LYS A 88 -14.63 -21.84 -15.41
C LYS A 88 -14.02 -20.49 -15.03
N LEU A 89 -13.23 -19.88 -15.93
CA LEU A 89 -12.60 -18.58 -15.70
C LEU A 89 -13.61 -17.44 -15.52
N ARG A 90 -14.72 -17.45 -16.29
CA ARG A 90 -15.75 -16.39 -16.16
C ARG A 90 -16.39 -16.31 -14.78
N PRO A 91 -16.83 -17.43 -14.13
CA PRO A 91 -17.25 -17.40 -12.74
C PRO A 91 -16.17 -16.90 -11.79
N LYS A 92 -14.92 -17.36 -11.93
CA LYS A 92 -13.81 -16.96 -11.07
C LYS A 92 -13.52 -15.44 -11.14
N ARG A 93 -13.57 -14.86 -12.32
CA ARG A 93 -13.46 -13.40 -12.47
C ARG A 93 -14.55 -12.60 -11.76
N ARG A 94 -15.71 -13.20 -11.48
CA ARG A 94 -16.78 -12.55 -10.70
C ARG A 94 -16.54 -12.59 -9.20
N GLU A 95 -15.72 -13.55 -8.73
CA GLU A 95 -15.29 -13.64 -7.34
C GLU A 95 -14.20 -12.59 -7.04
N ILE A 96 -13.69 -11.89 -8.09
CA ILE A 96 -12.68 -10.84 -7.99
C ILE A 96 -13.29 -9.54 -8.50
N GLY A 97 -13.63 -8.64 -7.60
CA GLY A 97 -14.01 -7.27 -7.95
C GLY A 97 -12.82 -6.48 -8.46
N MET A 98 -13.02 -5.60 -9.43
CA MET A 98 -11.96 -4.73 -9.93
C MET A 98 -12.46 -3.29 -10.08
N ILE A 99 -11.72 -2.36 -9.50
CA ILE A 99 -11.90 -0.93 -9.62
C ILE A 99 -10.75 -0.41 -10.47
N PHE A 100 -11.08 0.29 -11.55
CA PHE A 100 -10.11 0.82 -12.53
C PHE A 100 -9.77 2.28 -12.23
N GLN A 101 -8.64 2.72 -12.72
CA GLN A 101 -8.18 4.10 -12.66
C GLN A 101 -9.19 5.10 -13.25
N HIS A 102 -9.73 4.79 -14.42
CA HIS A 102 -10.90 5.46 -14.98
C HIS A 102 -12.14 4.70 -14.54
N PHE A 103 -13.16 5.38 -14.06
CA PHE A 103 -14.35 4.77 -13.43
C PHE A 103 -15.03 3.71 -14.31
N ASN A 104 -14.86 3.82 -15.65
CA ASN A 104 -15.42 2.91 -16.65
C ASN A 104 -16.92 2.72 -16.49
N LEU A 105 -17.63 3.78 -16.11
CA LEU A 105 -19.09 3.76 -16.03
C LEU A 105 -19.69 3.76 -17.44
N LEU A 106 -20.89 3.21 -17.52
CA LEU A 106 -21.71 3.24 -18.73
C LEU A 106 -22.47 4.57 -18.75
N ASP A 107 -22.01 5.52 -19.56
CA ASP A 107 -22.53 6.90 -19.55
C ASP A 107 -24.00 7.00 -19.96
N GLU A 108 -24.48 6.06 -20.78
CA GLU A 108 -25.87 5.95 -21.23
C GLU A 108 -26.82 5.32 -20.19
N LYS A 109 -26.28 4.88 -19.04
CA LYS A 109 -27.01 4.20 -17.97
C LYS A 109 -27.02 5.03 -16.71
N THR A 110 -28.13 4.97 -15.99
CA THR A 110 -28.21 5.56 -14.65
C THR A 110 -27.25 4.87 -13.69
N VAL A 111 -27.02 5.47 -12.54
CA VAL A 111 -26.16 4.95 -11.46
C VAL A 111 -26.61 3.55 -11.04
N ILE A 112 -27.92 3.36 -10.78
CA ILE A 112 -28.44 2.05 -10.40
C ILE A 112 -28.27 1.02 -11.53
N GLN A 113 -28.52 1.42 -12.78
CA GLN A 113 -28.36 0.55 -13.94
C GLN A 113 -26.90 0.14 -14.18
N ASN A 114 -25.92 0.98 -13.78
CA ASN A 114 -24.52 0.62 -13.81
C ASN A 114 -24.21 -0.55 -12.85
N VAL A 115 -24.81 -0.55 -11.66
CA VAL A 115 -24.66 -1.64 -10.69
C VAL A 115 -25.45 -2.88 -11.13
N GLU A 116 -26.70 -2.71 -11.57
CA GLU A 116 -27.53 -3.79 -12.11
C GLU A 116 -26.86 -4.52 -13.28
N PHE A 117 -26.09 -3.81 -14.10
CA PHE A 117 -25.35 -4.41 -15.22
C PHE A 117 -24.40 -5.53 -14.77
N ALA A 118 -23.73 -5.35 -13.64
CA ALA A 118 -22.85 -6.38 -13.08
C ALA A 118 -23.62 -7.59 -12.53
N LEU A 119 -24.88 -7.39 -12.12
CA LEU A 119 -25.77 -8.44 -11.58
C LEU A 119 -26.50 -9.26 -12.65
N LYS A 120 -26.49 -8.85 -13.94
CA LYS A 120 -27.24 -9.51 -15.02
C LYS A 120 -26.96 -11.00 -15.19
N HIS A 121 -25.81 -11.46 -14.74
CA HIS A 121 -25.43 -12.86 -14.87
C HIS A 121 -25.78 -13.71 -13.63
N ARG A 122 -26.33 -13.08 -12.59
CA ARG A 122 -26.87 -13.78 -11.43
C ARG A 122 -28.28 -14.29 -11.79
N LYS A 123 -28.62 -15.49 -11.34
CA LYS A 123 -29.96 -16.06 -11.52
C LYS A 123 -30.98 -15.40 -10.55
N LEU A 124 -31.10 -14.06 -10.63
CA LEU A 124 -31.99 -13.25 -9.80
C LEU A 124 -33.12 -12.70 -10.65
N LYS A 125 -34.31 -12.53 -10.04
CA LYS A 125 -35.42 -11.81 -10.66
C LYS A 125 -35.13 -10.30 -10.71
N GLU A 126 -35.69 -9.57 -11.67
CA GLU A 126 -35.47 -8.12 -11.84
C GLU A 126 -35.62 -7.34 -10.53
N LYS A 127 -36.70 -7.55 -9.79
CA LYS A 127 -36.91 -6.91 -8.48
C LYS A 127 -35.78 -7.15 -7.47
N GLN A 128 -35.18 -8.35 -7.50
CA GLN A 128 -34.06 -8.71 -6.62
C GLN A 128 -32.76 -8.04 -7.09
N ILE A 129 -32.55 -7.90 -8.41
CA ILE A 129 -31.39 -7.17 -8.98
C ILE A 129 -31.46 -5.71 -8.56
N THR A 130 -32.62 -5.05 -8.73
CA THR A 130 -32.81 -3.64 -8.36
C THR A 130 -32.62 -3.44 -6.84
N ALA A 131 -33.22 -4.32 -6.01
CA ALA A 131 -33.06 -4.25 -4.56
C ALA A 131 -31.58 -4.40 -4.14
N LYS A 132 -30.88 -5.37 -4.71
CA LYS A 132 -29.42 -5.56 -4.42
C LYS A 132 -28.57 -4.39 -4.92
N ALA A 133 -28.90 -3.83 -6.09
CA ALA A 133 -28.19 -2.66 -6.60
C ALA A 133 -28.42 -1.44 -5.70
N GLN A 134 -29.64 -1.25 -5.20
CA GLN A 134 -29.98 -0.18 -4.26
C GLN A 134 -29.22 -0.34 -2.92
N GLU A 135 -29.18 -1.56 -2.36
CA GLU A 135 -28.39 -1.88 -1.15
C GLU A 135 -26.91 -1.53 -1.33
N LEU A 136 -26.31 -1.87 -2.47
CA LEU A 136 -24.91 -1.57 -2.78
C LEU A 136 -24.66 -0.06 -2.93
N LEU A 137 -25.61 0.68 -3.49
CA LEU A 137 -25.52 2.14 -3.56
C LEU A 137 -25.62 2.77 -2.16
N GLU A 138 -26.48 2.26 -1.29
CA GLU A 138 -26.57 2.70 0.11
C GLU A 138 -25.25 2.43 0.85
N LEU A 139 -24.66 1.24 0.65
CA LEU A 139 -23.38 0.84 1.23
C LEU A 139 -22.24 1.82 0.89
N VAL A 140 -22.25 2.38 -0.32
CA VAL A 140 -21.25 3.37 -0.75
C VAL A 140 -21.70 4.83 -0.52
N GLY A 141 -22.88 5.06 0.10
CA GLY A 141 -23.41 6.38 0.44
C GLY A 141 -23.98 7.15 -0.75
N LEU A 142 -24.60 6.43 -1.71
CA LEU A 142 -25.25 6.98 -2.91
C LEU A 142 -26.70 6.48 -3.10
N GLY A 143 -27.37 6.06 -2.02
CA GLY A 143 -28.72 5.50 -2.08
C GLY A 143 -29.76 6.44 -2.71
N ASP A 144 -29.59 7.76 -2.55
CA ASP A 144 -30.44 8.81 -3.12
C ASP A 144 -30.12 9.17 -4.58
N ARG A 145 -29.03 8.65 -5.15
CA ARG A 145 -28.49 8.99 -6.48
C ARG A 145 -28.75 7.95 -7.55
N GLY A 146 -29.52 6.92 -7.27
CA GLY A 146 -29.73 5.79 -8.18
C GLY A 146 -30.21 6.17 -9.58
N GLN A 147 -31.02 7.23 -9.71
CA GLN A 147 -31.60 7.69 -10.99
C GLN A 147 -30.70 8.72 -11.72
N ALA A 148 -29.63 9.20 -11.10
CA ALA A 148 -28.69 10.12 -11.76
C ALA A 148 -27.87 9.41 -12.85
N TYR A 149 -27.34 10.16 -13.79
CA TYR A 149 -26.38 9.68 -14.79
C TYR A 149 -24.94 9.98 -14.34
N PRO A 150 -23.93 9.23 -14.83
CA PRO A 150 -22.52 9.47 -14.47
C PRO A 150 -22.07 10.92 -14.66
N ALA A 151 -22.48 11.58 -15.73
CA ALA A 151 -22.14 12.98 -16.01
C ALA A 151 -22.65 14.00 -14.96
N GLN A 152 -23.64 13.60 -14.13
CA GLN A 152 -24.21 14.43 -13.06
C GLN A 152 -23.50 14.23 -11.71
N LEU A 153 -22.47 13.37 -11.66
CA LEU A 153 -21.75 13.01 -10.45
C LEU A 153 -20.35 13.62 -10.42
N SER A 154 -19.88 13.98 -9.22
CA SER A 154 -18.47 14.29 -9.01
C SER A 154 -17.59 13.05 -9.22
N GLY A 155 -16.28 13.22 -9.46
CA GLY A 155 -15.34 12.10 -9.63
C GLY A 155 -15.36 11.12 -8.45
N GLY A 156 -15.41 11.63 -7.21
CA GLY A 156 -15.52 10.78 -6.01
C GLY A 156 -16.84 10.00 -5.95
N GLN A 157 -17.97 10.57 -6.43
CA GLN A 157 -19.23 9.87 -6.54
C GLN A 157 -19.21 8.81 -7.64
N GLN A 158 -18.61 9.11 -8.80
CA GLN A 158 -18.42 8.13 -9.88
C GLN A 158 -17.58 6.95 -9.40
N GLN A 159 -16.52 7.20 -8.61
CA GLN A 159 -15.69 6.16 -8.02
C GLN A 159 -16.49 5.28 -7.04
N ARG A 160 -17.37 5.86 -6.23
CA ARG A 160 -18.25 5.10 -5.35
C ARG A 160 -19.21 4.18 -6.13
N VAL A 161 -19.73 4.64 -7.28
CA VAL A 161 -20.51 3.78 -8.18
C VAL A 161 -19.67 2.64 -8.74
N ALA A 162 -18.43 2.90 -9.15
CA ALA A 162 -17.51 1.88 -9.62
C ALA A 162 -17.20 0.83 -8.52
N ILE A 163 -17.06 1.25 -7.27
CA ILE A 163 -16.91 0.36 -6.11
C ILE A 163 -18.19 -0.48 -5.91
N ALA A 164 -19.37 0.13 -5.90
CA ALA A 164 -20.64 -0.61 -5.77
C ALA A 164 -20.79 -1.67 -6.86
N ARG A 165 -20.43 -1.33 -8.11
CA ARG A 165 -20.42 -2.26 -9.24
C ARG A 165 -19.40 -3.40 -9.05
N ALA A 166 -18.23 -3.12 -8.52
CA ALA A 166 -17.20 -4.14 -8.25
C ALA A 166 -17.65 -5.12 -7.16
N LEU A 167 -18.45 -4.66 -6.20
CA LEU A 167 -19.02 -5.48 -5.11
C LEU A 167 -20.25 -6.30 -5.50
N ALA A 168 -20.83 -6.06 -6.67
CA ALA A 168 -22.14 -6.62 -7.06
C ALA A 168 -22.21 -8.15 -7.03
N ASN A 169 -21.12 -8.84 -7.24
CA ASN A 169 -21.05 -10.29 -7.23
C ASN A 169 -20.59 -10.89 -5.90
N ASP A 170 -20.59 -10.12 -4.82
CA ASP A 170 -20.11 -10.49 -3.49
C ASP A 170 -18.67 -11.08 -3.57
N PRO A 171 -17.70 -10.33 -4.12
CA PRO A 171 -16.34 -10.83 -4.31
C PRO A 171 -15.63 -11.03 -2.96
N GLU A 172 -14.72 -12.01 -2.91
CA GLU A 172 -13.81 -12.19 -1.76
C GLU A 172 -12.55 -11.33 -1.89
N ILE A 173 -12.20 -10.95 -3.13
CA ILE A 173 -11.02 -10.15 -3.47
C ILE A 173 -11.46 -8.91 -4.24
N LEU A 174 -10.94 -7.76 -3.85
CA LEU A 174 -11.14 -6.48 -4.53
C LEU A 174 -9.79 -5.92 -4.99
N ILE A 175 -9.59 -5.77 -6.28
CA ILE A 175 -8.43 -5.14 -6.87
C ILE A 175 -8.75 -3.66 -7.11
N SER A 176 -7.94 -2.76 -6.58
CA SER A 176 -8.01 -1.31 -6.77
C SER A 176 -6.79 -0.86 -7.59
N ASP A 177 -6.96 -0.73 -8.92
CA ASP A 177 -5.90 -0.36 -9.86
C ASP A 177 -5.87 1.17 -10.04
N GLU A 178 -5.03 1.85 -9.24
CA GLU A 178 -4.87 3.32 -9.21
C GLU A 178 -6.20 4.09 -9.08
N ALA A 179 -7.14 3.55 -8.32
CA ALA A 179 -8.51 4.02 -8.22
C ALA A 179 -8.68 5.43 -7.60
N THR A 180 -7.63 6.02 -7.06
CA THR A 180 -7.63 7.36 -6.44
C THR A 180 -6.88 8.41 -7.25
N SER A 181 -6.11 8.03 -8.27
CA SER A 181 -5.21 8.94 -9.00
C SER A 181 -5.92 10.08 -9.77
N ALA A 182 -7.20 9.89 -10.08
CA ALA A 182 -8.02 10.90 -10.78
C ALA A 182 -8.87 11.76 -9.80
N LEU A 183 -8.66 11.63 -8.49
CA LEU A 183 -9.45 12.30 -7.46
C LEU A 183 -8.65 13.41 -6.78
N ASP A 184 -9.36 14.41 -6.29
CA ASP A 184 -8.76 15.40 -5.38
C ASP A 184 -8.43 14.77 -4.01
N PRO A 185 -7.55 15.39 -3.20
CA PRO A 185 -7.08 14.81 -1.93
C PRO A 185 -8.21 14.47 -0.95
N LYS A 186 -9.27 15.28 -0.90
CA LYS A 186 -10.41 15.07 -0.01
C LYS A 186 -11.20 13.82 -0.42
N ASN A 187 -11.49 13.66 -1.70
CA ASN A 187 -12.19 12.50 -2.23
C ASN A 187 -11.31 11.25 -2.14
N THR A 188 -9.98 11.36 -2.38
CA THR A 188 -9.02 10.26 -2.16
C THR A 188 -9.14 9.70 -0.74
N VAL A 189 -9.07 10.55 0.28
CA VAL A 189 -9.23 10.12 1.69
C VAL A 189 -10.55 9.39 1.91
N GLN A 190 -11.65 9.93 1.40
CA GLN A 190 -12.98 9.31 1.58
C GLN A 190 -13.09 7.94 0.90
N ILE A 191 -12.49 7.75 -0.27
CA ILE A 191 -12.48 6.46 -0.97
C ILE A 191 -11.61 5.45 -0.23
N LEU A 192 -10.45 5.85 0.28
CA LEU A 192 -9.59 4.98 1.07
C LEU A 192 -10.28 4.52 2.37
N GLU A 193 -10.93 5.43 3.10
CA GLU A 193 -11.69 5.08 4.30
C GLU A 193 -12.89 4.16 3.98
N LEU A 194 -13.54 4.37 2.83
CA LEU A 194 -14.58 3.45 2.36
C LEU A 194 -14.00 2.05 2.11
N LEU A 195 -12.87 1.92 1.42
CA LEU A 195 -12.22 0.63 1.18
C LEU A 195 -11.80 -0.05 2.50
N LYS A 196 -11.25 0.71 3.46
CA LYS A 196 -10.88 0.21 4.80
C LYS A 196 -12.11 -0.30 5.56
N ARG A 197 -13.23 0.41 5.49
CA ARG A 197 -14.52 0.00 6.10
C ARG A 197 -15.04 -1.27 5.44
N LEU A 198 -15.10 -1.34 4.11
CA LEU A 198 -15.56 -2.50 3.36
C LEU A 198 -14.71 -3.74 3.62
N ASN A 199 -13.37 -3.60 3.70
CA ASN A 199 -12.49 -4.69 4.09
C ASN A 199 -12.89 -5.28 5.44
N ARG A 200 -13.16 -4.43 6.44
CA ARG A 200 -13.49 -4.87 7.80
C ARG A 200 -14.92 -5.44 7.91
N GLU A 201 -15.92 -4.76 7.32
CA GLU A 201 -17.32 -5.14 7.43
C GLU A 201 -17.66 -6.40 6.61
N LEU A 202 -17.03 -6.55 5.43
CA LEU A 202 -17.31 -7.65 4.51
C LEU A 202 -16.22 -8.75 4.55
N ASN A 203 -15.21 -8.62 5.42
CA ASN A 203 -14.02 -9.50 5.44
C ASN A 203 -13.37 -9.63 4.05
N LEU A 204 -13.32 -8.52 3.31
CA LEU A 204 -12.88 -8.43 1.93
C LEU A 204 -11.36 -8.32 1.87
N THR A 205 -10.69 -9.11 1.04
CA THR A 205 -9.27 -8.93 0.76
C THR A 205 -9.09 -7.86 -0.31
N VAL A 206 -8.25 -6.86 -0.06
CA VAL A 206 -8.04 -5.74 -0.98
C VAL A 206 -6.60 -5.73 -1.49
N VAL A 207 -6.41 -5.67 -2.81
CA VAL A 207 -5.10 -5.40 -3.43
C VAL A 207 -5.14 -3.97 -3.97
N LEU A 208 -4.39 -3.07 -3.31
CA LEU A 208 -4.34 -1.65 -3.62
C LEU A 208 -3.08 -1.34 -4.44
N ILE A 209 -3.26 -0.92 -5.69
CA ILE A 209 -2.18 -0.43 -6.53
C ILE A 209 -2.20 1.09 -6.50
N THR A 210 -1.06 1.67 -6.18
CA THR A 210 -0.87 3.13 -6.17
C THR A 210 0.61 3.50 -6.29
N HIS A 211 0.88 4.70 -6.73
CA HIS A 211 2.19 5.33 -6.59
C HIS A 211 2.24 6.30 -5.39
N GLU A 212 1.11 6.48 -4.68
CA GLU A 212 0.97 7.37 -3.53
C GLU A 212 1.16 6.60 -2.23
N MET A 213 2.27 6.85 -1.53
CA MET A 213 2.55 6.20 -0.23
C MET A 213 1.56 6.58 0.85
N ASP A 214 0.98 7.78 0.80
CA ASP A 214 -0.01 8.24 1.78
C ASP A 214 -1.31 7.41 1.72
N ALA A 215 -1.68 6.92 0.54
CA ALA A 215 -2.80 5.99 0.41
C ALA A 215 -2.49 4.65 1.12
N VAL A 216 -1.27 4.15 0.97
CA VAL A 216 -0.81 2.91 1.61
C VAL A 216 -0.69 3.07 3.12
N LYS A 217 -0.06 4.17 3.59
CA LYS A 217 0.03 4.51 5.03
C LYS A 217 -1.33 4.44 5.71
N ARG A 218 -2.36 4.94 5.03
CA ARG A 218 -3.71 5.09 5.59
C ARG A 218 -4.43 3.77 5.80
N ILE A 219 -4.33 2.82 4.87
CA ILE A 219 -5.23 1.65 4.90
C ILE A 219 -4.53 0.29 4.81
N ALA A 220 -3.33 0.18 4.24
CA ALA A 220 -2.67 -1.10 4.03
C ALA A 220 -2.13 -1.71 5.34
N ASN A 221 -2.03 -3.03 5.41
CA ASN A 221 -1.34 -3.74 6.48
C ASN A 221 -0.07 -4.45 5.97
N LYS A 222 0.00 -4.77 4.68
CA LYS A 222 1.19 -5.31 4.02
C LYS A 222 1.49 -4.53 2.75
N VAL A 223 2.75 -4.51 2.36
CA VAL A 223 3.22 -3.73 1.20
C VAL A 223 4.26 -4.51 0.41
N ALA A 224 4.17 -4.44 -0.92
CA ALA A 224 5.25 -4.79 -1.82
C ALA A 224 5.66 -3.56 -2.63
N VAL A 225 6.97 -3.32 -2.71
CA VAL A 225 7.57 -2.26 -3.52
C VAL A 225 8.06 -2.85 -4.82
N MET A 226 7.58 -2.32 -5.94
CA MET A 226 7.97 -2.77 -7.28
C MET A 226 8.86 -1.76 -7.98
N SER A 227 9.88 -2.26 -8.66
CA SER A 227 10.75 -1.53 -9.57
C SER A 227 11.13 -2.40 -10.75
N GLU A 228 11.07 -1.85 -11.97
CA GLU A 228 11.54 -2.53 -13.19
C GLU A 228 11.00 -3.96 -13.35
N GLY A 229 9.72 -4.15 -13.05
CA GLY A 229 9.04 -5.44 -13.16
C GLY A 229 9.33 -6.44 -12.03
N GLN A 230 10.05 -6.07 -10.99
CA GLN A 230 10.40 -6.92 -9.87
C GLN A 230 9.87 -6.37 -8.54
N ILE A 231 9.61 -7.24 -7.56
CA ILE A 231 9.42 -6.84 -6.17
C ILE A 231 10.80 -6.71 -5.54
N VAL A 232 11.19 -5.48 -5.18
CA VAL A 232 12.49 -5.19 -4.56
C VAL A 232 12.43 -5.29 -3.05
N GLU A 233 11.26 -5.05 -2.44
CA GLU A 233 11.07 -5.17 -1.00
C GLU A 233 9.61 -5.47 -0.68
N ARG A 234 9.34 -6.27 0.37
CA ARG A 234 7.99 -6.55 0.86
C ARG A 234 8.00 -6.85 2.35
N GLY A 235 6.89 -6.54 3.01
CA GLY A 235 6.74 -6.78 4.46
C GLY A 235 5.44 -6.23 5.00
N THR A 236 5.34 -6.18 6.32
CA THR A 236 4.28 -5.41 6.96
C THR A 236 4.46 -3.92 6.67
N LEU A 237 3.36 -3.16 6.72
CA LEU A 237 3.44 -1.70 6.54
C LEU A 237 4.47 -1.08 7.49
N LEU A 238 4.47 -1.53 8.74
CA LEU A 238 5.38 -1.04 9.77
C LEU A 238 6.85 -1.32 9.40
N ASP A 239 7.17 -2.53 8.97
CA ASP A 239 8.55 -2.89 8.60
C ASP A 239 9.05 -2.06 7.42
N ILE A 240 8.23 -1.89 6.38
CA ILE A 240 8.57 -1.09 5.20
C ILE A 240 8.85 0.37 5.58
N PHE A 241 8.12 0.93 6.56
CA PHE A 241 8.31 2.31 6.99
C PHE A 241 9.44 2.52 7.98
N THR A 242 9.74 1.52 8.80
CA THR A 242 10.75 1.67 9.88
C THR A 242 12.08 1.03 9.58
N ASN A 243 12.12 0.03 8.68
CA ASN A 243 13.31 -0.77 8.36
C ASN A 243 13.57 -0.91 6.87
N ALA A 244 13.15 0.07 6.04
CA ALA A 244 13.42 0.06 4.61
C ALA A 244 14.89 -0.19 4.30
N GLN A 245 15.19 -1.19 3.47
CA GLN A 245 16.56 -1.55 3.10
C GLN A 245 16.94 -1.00 1.72
N PHE A 246 15.99 -1.08 0.77
CA PHE A 246 16.25 -0.66 -0.61
C PHE A 246 16.19 0.87 -0.78
N PRO A 247 17.10 1.46 -1.58
CA PRO A 247 17.10 2.91 -1.83
C PRO A 247 15.76 3.44 -2.32
N LEU A 248 15.12 2.72 -3.25
CA LEU A 248 13.78 3.09 -3.74
C LEU A 248 12.75 3.13 -2.61
N THR A 249 12.75 2.13 -1.72
CA THR A 249 11.82 2.09 -0.59
C THR A 249 12.05 3.26 0.34
N LYS A 250 13.31 3.55 0.72
CA LYS A 250 13.69 4.71 1.55
C LYS A 250 13.19 6.02 0.96
N LYS A 251 13.32 6.18 -0.36
CA LYS A 251 12.83 7.35 -1.07
C LYS A 251 11.30 7.45 -1.04
N LEU A 252 10.59 6.34 -1.28
CA LEU A 252 9.13 6.30 -1.29
C LEU A 252 8.52 6.57 0.10
N VAL A 253 9.11 6.01 1.16
CA VAL A 253 8.62 6.21 2.54
C VAL A 253 9.02 7.57 3.13
N GLY A 254 9.92 8.32 2.47
CA GLY A 254 10.34 9.65 2.89
C GLY A 254 11.53 9.68 3.86
N THR A 255 12.08 8.54 4.25
CA THR A 255 13.24 8.48 5.18
C THR A 255 14.45 9.26 4.64
N GLU A 256 14.69 9.19 3.34
CA GLU A 256 15.77 9.94 2.69
C GLU A 256 15.52 11.44 2.76
N SER A 257 14.28 11.90 2.52
CA SER A 257 13.89 13.31 2.61
C SER A 257 14.03 13.86 4.04
N ASP A 258 13.62 13.08 5.04
CA ASP A 258 13.74 13.48 6.44
C ASP A 258 15.20 13.55 6.89
N SER A 259 16.03 12.60 6.43
CA SER A 259 17.48 12.65 6.65
C SER A 259 18.10 13.88 6.00
N GLN A 260 17.73 14.21 4.76
CA GLN A 260 18.23 15.42 4.06
C GLN A 260 17.83 16.70 4.77
N LYS A 261 16.58 16.81 5.26
CA LYS A 261 16.14 17.98 6.05
C LYS A 261 16.91 18.11 7.35
N ALA A 262 17.08 17.01 8.09
CA ALA A 262 17.87 17.00 9.32
C ALA A 262 19.31 17.41 9.06
N MET A 263 19.94 16.89 7.99
CA MET A 263 21.30 17.27 7.60
C MET A 263 21.42 18.73 7.18
N ALA A 264 20.43 19.28 6.46
CA ALA A 264 20.41 20.69 6.09
C ALA A 264 20.33 21.61 7.32
N ILE A 265 19.56 21.23 8.34
CA ILE A 265 19.52 21.95 9.62
C ILE A 265 20.87 21.87 10.32
N LEU A 266 21.47 20.68 10.43
CA LEU A 266 22.76 20.48 11.07
C LEU A 266 23.91 21.26 10.41
N LYS A 267 23.89 21.40 9.06
CA LYS A 267 24.88 22.17 8.32
C LYS A 267 24.75 23.68 8.55
N ASN A 268 23.53 24.17 8.74
CA ASN A 268 23.24 25.59 8.92
C ASN A 268 23.36 26.07 10.38
N ASP A 269 23.27 25.15 11.31
CA ASP A 269 23.35 25.45 12.73
C ASP A 269 24.75 25.10 13.25
N HIS A 270 25.51 26.14 13.67
CA HIS A 270 26.82 25.98 14.31
C HIS A 270 26.75 25.24 15.65
N ALA A 271 25.57 24.79 16.08
CA ALA A 271 25.37 24.02 17.31
C ALA A 271 26.06 22.66 17.30
N PHE A 272 26.50 22.17 16.12
CA PHE A 272 27.22 20.93 15.98
C PHE A 272 28.71 21.19 15.66
N ASP A 273 29.48 21.50 16.68
CA ASP A 273 30.94 21.78 16.58
C ASP A 273 31.81 20.50 16.68
N ASN A 274 31.28 19.35 16.30
CA ASN A 274 32.04 18.09 16.21
C ASN A 274 32.86 17.77 17.49
N GLN A 275 32.24 17.95 18.65
CA GLN A 275 32.86 17.67 19.91
C GLN A 275 32.88 16.15 20.18
N ALA A 276 33.95 15.62 20.78
CA ALA A 276 34.09 14.20 21.05
C ALA A 276 33.04 13.62 22.02
N ASP A 277 32.27 14.48 22.66
CA ASP A 277 31.17 14.17 23.59
C ASP A 277 29.79 14.16 22.93
N GLN A 278 29.70 14.36 21.60
CA GLN A 278 28.44 14.38 20.87
C GLN A 278 28.25 13.13 19.96
N SER A 279 26.99 12.74 19.75
CA SER A 279 26.56 11.75 18.75
C SER A 279 25.27 12.19 18.10
N ILE A 280 25.15 12.02 16.79
CA ILE A 280 23.91 12.25 16.06
C ILE A 280 23.20 10.92 15.89
N LEU A 281 21.95 10.86 16.32
CA LEU A 281 21.12 9.66 16.22
C LEU A 281 19.85 9.93 15.44
N HIS A 282 19.47 8.95 14.63
CA HIS A 282 18.16 8.81 14.05
C HIS A 282 17.38 7.80 14.88
N LEU A 283 16.28 8.24 15.50
CA LEU A 283 15.42 7.46 16.37
C LEU A 283 14.09 7.22 15.69
N THR A 284 13.60 5.98 15.69
CA THR A 284 12.25 5.64 15.21
C THR A 284 11.47 5.01 16.34
N TYR A 285 10.36 5.64 16.72
CA TYR A 285 9.45 5.23 17.80
C TYR A 285 8.23 4.54 17.22
N ARG A 286 7.69 3.55 17.94
CA ARG A 286 6.52 2.78 17.49
C ARG A 286 5.45 2.75 18.59
N GLY A 287 4.19 3.03 18.24
CA GLY A 287 3.04 2.84 19.13
C GLY A 287 3.14 3.60 20.46
N SER A 288 3.08 2.90 21.57
CA SER A 288 3.04 3.50 22.91
C SER A 288 4.33 4.21 23.33
N SER A 289 5.47 3.85 22.77
CA SER A 289 6.76 4.50 23.10
C SER A 289 6.84 5.98 22.71
N ILE A 290 5.93 6.47 21.83
CA ILE A 290 5.84 7.88 21.45
C ILE A 290 5.41 8.77 22.63
N SER A 291 4.60 8.26 23.55
CA SER A 291 4.09 9.03 24.71
C SER A 291 5.04 9.06 25.91
N GLU A 292 6.13 8.30 25.87
CA GLU A 292 7.10 8.31 26.97
C GLU A 292 8.01 9.56 26.90
N PRO A 293 8.31 10.21 28.04
CA PRO A 293 9.20 11.37 28.08
C PRO A 293 10.68 10.92 27.97
N VAL A 294 11.03 10.38 26.80
CA VAL A 294 12.34 9.73 26.59
C VAL A 294 13.50 10.68 26.83
N THR A 295 13.42 11.91 26.33
CA THR A 295 14.49 12.92 26.50
C THR A 295 14.77 13.24 27.97
N THR A 296 13.72 13.33 28.79
CA THR A 296 13.84 13.55 30.24
C THR A 296 14.52 12.37 30.91
N LYS A 297 14.11 11.13 30.60
CA LYS A 297 14.72 9.92 31.16
C LYS A 297 16.19 9.77 30.76
N LEU A 298 16.56 10.13 29.52
CA LEU A 298 17.96 10.08 29.10
C LEU A 298 18.85 11.03 29.91
N TYR A 299 18.31 12.18 30.30
CA TYR A 299 19.01 13.10 31.18
C TYR A 299 19.10 12.61 32.63
N GLU A 300 17.97 12.19 33.20
CA GLU A 300 17.88 11.80 34.60
C GLU A 300 18.73 10.53 34.91
N ASP A 301 18.64 9.49 34.05
CA ASP A 301 19.22 8.18 34.32
C ASP A 301 20.67 8.06 33.80
N PHE A 302 21.04 8.78 32.74
CA PHE A 302 22.34 8.61 32.06
C PHE A 302 23.15 9.89 31.97
N SER A 303 22.65 11.04 32.46
CA SER A 303 23.29 12.36 32.34
C SER A 303 23.61 12.72 30.89
N VAL A 304 22.67 12.43 29.96
CA VAL A 304 22.80 12.69 28.54
C VAL A 304 21.78 13.76 28.13
N GLU A 305 22.28 14.91 27.70
CA GLU A 305 21.45 15.95 27.09
C GLU A 305 21.05 15.55 25.68
N THR A 306 19.79 15.85 25.30
CA THR A 306 19.26 15.49 24.00
C THR A 306 18.61 16.70 23.34
N SER A 307 19.20 17.18 22.25
CA SER A 307 18.67 18.28 21.44
C SER A 307 18.00 17.71 20.19
N ILE A 308 16.72 18.06 19.96
CA ILE A 308 15.95 17.61 18.79
C ILE A 308 16.27 18.54 17.62
N VAL A 309 16.85 17.98 16.55
CA VAL A 309 17.17 18.66 15.30
C VAL A 309 15.99 18.67 14.35
N TYR A 310 15.35 17.51 14.19
CA TYR A 310 14.20 17.31 13.32
C TYR A 310 13.30 16.25 13.92
N GLY A 311 11.99 16.41 13.76
CA GLY A 311 11.02 15.43 14.21
C GLY A 311 9.77 15.40 13.32
N ASN A 312 9.28 14.18 13.10
CA ASN A 312 8.03 13.92 12.39
C ASN A 312 7.26 12.79 13.07
N VAL A 313 5.94 12.88 13.04
CA VAL A 313 5.04 11.79 13.50
C VAL A 313 4.07 11.48 12.39
N ASP A 314 4.15 10.26 11.88
CA ASP A 314 3.22 9.69 10.90
C ASP A 314 2.24 8.73 11.59
N VAL A 315 1.05 8.56 11.02
CA VAL A 315 0.10 7.55 11.47
C VAL A 315 -0.03 6.48 10.38
N LEU A 316 0.51 5.30 10.67
CA LEU A 316 0.43 4.15 9.77
C LEU A 316 -0.83 3.34 10.10
N ARG A 317 -1.87 3.49 9.27
CA ARG A 317 -3.20 2.90 9.48
C ARG A 317 -3.87 3.41 10.76
N ASP A 318 -3.49 2.91 11.92
CA ASP A 318 -3.99 3.30 13.24
C ASP A 318 -2.85 3.35 14.28
N THR A 319 -1.61 3.16 13.83
CA THR A 319 -0.41 3.10 14.69
C THR A 319 0.44 4.34 14.46
N PRO A 320 0.64 5.18 15.46
CA PRO A 320 1.56 6.29 15.34
C PRO A 320 3.01 5.78 15.28
N VAL A 321 3.81 6.40 14.41
CA VAL A 321 5.25 6.16 14.25
C VAL A 321 5.94 7.51 14.27
N GLY A 322 6.86 7.71 15.21
CA GLY A 322 7.65 8.92 15.36
C GLY A 322 9.06 8.73 14.82
N THR A 323 9.57 9.74 14.15
CA THR A 323 10.95 9.82 13.70
C THR A 323 11.58 11.07 14.29
N LEU A 324 12.72 10.91 14.99
CA LEU A 324 13.49 12.04 15.53
C LEU A 324 14.93 11.95 15.08
N PHE A 325 15.50 13.09 14.68
CA PHE A 325 16.94 13.28 14.59
C PHE A 325 17.38 14.11 15.77
N VAL A 326 18.30 13.57 16.56
CA VAL A 326 18.73 14.17 17.82
C VAL A 326 20.25 14.24 17.90
N ILE A 327 20.75 15.28 18.58
CA ILE A 327 22.14 15.35 19.06
C ILE A 327 22.13 14.93 20.52
N MET A 328 22.87 13.88 20.86
CA MET A 328 23.10 13.45 22.22
C MET A 328 24.45 13.95 22.69
N THR A 329 24.48 14.71 23.79
CA THR A 329 25.69 15.28 24.41
C THR A 329 25.90 14.67 25.78
N GLY A 330 27.13 14.21 26.08
CA GLY A 330 27.48 13.62 27.36
C GLY A 330 28.65 12.64 27.29
N ALA A 331 29.05 12.10 28.42
CA ALA A 331 30.12 11.11 28.50
C ALA A 331 29.84 9.88 27.61
N LYS A 332 30.87 9.35 26.96
CA LYS A 332 30.75 8.20 26.03
C LYS A 332 30.01 7.01 26.65
N ASN A 333 30.30 6.68 27.90
CA ASN A 333 29.63 5.57 28.60
C ASN A 333 28.13 5.85 28.82
N GLY A 334 27.76 7.07 29.23
CA GLY A 334 26.35 7.48 29.38
C GLY A 334 25.60 7.39 28.07
N ARG A 335 26.17 7.91 26.95
CA ARG A 335 25.56 7.81 25.62
C ARG A 335 25.35 6.36 25.16
N GLN A 336 26.31 5.45 25.44
CA GLN A 336 26.15 4.04 25.11
C GLN A 336 25.04 3.37 25.93
N GLN A 337 24.95 3.66 27.23
CA GLN A 337 23.87 3.16 28.09
C GLN A 337 22.50 3.70 27.66
N ALA A 338 22.42 4.98 27.31
CA ALA A 338 21.21 5.61 26.76
C ALA A 338 20.76 4.95 25.46
N ILE A 339 21.66 4.63 24.54
CA ILE A 339 21.35 3.90 23.28
C ILE A 339 20.83 2.49 23.60
N GLN A 340 21.43 1.78 24.57
CA GLN A 340 20.94 0.46 24.98
C GLN A 340 19.56 0.54 25.61
N TYR A 341 19.31 1.53 26.44
CA TYR A 341 18.00 1.81 27.02
C TYR A 341 16.94 2.02 25.94
N LEU A 342 17.22 2.90 24.96
CA LEU A 342 16.32 3.16 23.83
C LEU A 342 15.97 1.88 23.07
N LYS A 343 16.97 1.07 22.72
CA LYS A 343 16.77 -0.21 22.04
C LYS A 343 15.95 -1.21 22.84
N ALA A 344 16.08 -1.23 24.18
CA ALA A 344 15.30 -2.07 25.08
C ALA A 344 13.83 -1.62 25.21
N HIS A 345 13.50 -0.37 24.82
CA HIS A 345 12.16 0.22 24.86
C HIS A 345 11.54 0.41 23.45
N ASP A 346 11.83 -0.52 22.55
CA ASP A 346 11.27 -0.56 21.18
C ASP A 346 11.56 0.68 20.32
N VAL A 347 12.63 1.42 20.63
CA VAL A 347 13.14 2.50 19.81
C VAL A 347 14.24 1.98 18.88
N THR A 348 14.02 2.08 17.57
CA THR A 348 15.10 1.79 16.60
C THR A 348 16.08 2.96 16.61
N VAL A 349 17.36 2.68 16.85
CA VAL A 349 18.42 3.68 16.93
C VAL A 349 19.45 3.42 15.84
N THR A 350 19.65 4.41 14.97
CA THR A 350 20.70 4.42 13.94
C THR A 350 21.64 5.60 14.20
N GLU A 351 22.94 5.33 14.34
CA GLU A 351 23.94 6.39 14.43
C GLU A 351 24.19 6.99 13.05
N VAL A 352 24.17 8.30 12.97
CA VAL A 352 24.41 9.05 11.74
C VAL A 352 25.88 9.46 11.74
N GLY A 353 26.66 8.91 10.78
CA GLY A 353 28.09 9.19 10.68
C GLY A 353 28.38 10.66 10.34
N LEU A 354 29.38 11.24 11.00
CA LEU A 354 29.83 12.61 10.79
C LEU A 354 30.31 12.91 9.37
N GLU A 355 30.76 11.90 8.63
CA GLU A 355 31.15 12.03 7.22
C GLU A 355 29.97 12.40 6.32
N ALA A 356 28.75 11.98 6.67
CA ALA A 356 27.52 12.36 5.95
C ALA A 356 27.16 13.85 6.11
N VAL A 357 27.66 14.50 7.17
CA VAL A 357 27.44 15.94 7.41
C VAL A 357 28.45 16.80 6.65
N LYS A 358 29.62 16.26 6.31
CA LYS A 358 30.76 17.01 5.72
C LYS A 358 30.90 16.88 4.21
N ASN A 359 30.34 15.81 3.59
CA ASN A 359 30.45 15.56 2.16
C ASN A 359 29.15 15.99 1.45
N ASP A 360 29.15 17.22 0.97
CA ASP A 360 28.59 17.72 -0.31
C ASP A 360 28.93 19.20 -0.50
#